data_2ff9e2bf54f7f3715afd398a59e4f709
#
_entry.id   2ff9e2bf54f7f3715afd398a59e4f709
#
_cell.length_a   1.000
_cell.length_b   1.000
_cell.length_c   1.000
_cell.angle_alpha   90.00
_cell.angle_beta   90.00
_cell.angle_gamma   90.00
#
_symmetry.space_group_name_H-M   'P 1'
#
loop_
_entity.id
_entity.type
_entity.pdbx_description
1 polymer ?
#
loop_
_entity_poly.entity_id
_entity_poly.type
_entity_poly.pdbx_seq_one_letter_code
_entity_poly.pdbx_strand_id
1 'polypeptide(L)'
;DAFTNQVFSGNPAAICILDQWIPESLMMSMTQENNLSETAFAVKEQDIYHLRWFTPGGEIDLCGHATLACAYVILRFYETGWDRVSFQTKSGMLTVKKEGEFYEMDFPAYELNRVEVTNEIAQAVGIRPVEAWMGRDLVCVLEDEQQVLEASPDLTRVRALDGLLMHLTAKGKAYDCISRSFAPKLNVTEDPVCGSGHC
;
A
#
# COMPACT_ATOMS: atom_id res chain seq x y z
N ASP A 1 6.38 -1.54 11.78
CA ASP A 1 5.34 -2.42 11.23
C ASP A 1 4.01 -1.67 11.24
N ALA A 2 3.43 -1.42 10.08
CA ALA A 2 2.10 -0.84 9.94
C ALA A 2 1.02 -1.92 9.97
N PHE A 3 -0.24 -1.53 10.26
CA PHE A 3 -1.44 -2.37 10.29
C PHE A 3 -1.43 -3.47 11.37
N THR A 4 -0.67 -3.28 12.44
CA THR A 4 -0.58 -4.23 13.54
C THR A 4 -0.28 -3.53 14.86
N ASN A 5 -0.63 -4.16 15.97
CA ASN A 5 -0.18 -3.79 17.31
C ASN A 5 0.93 -4.71 17.85
N GLN A 6 1.41 -5.64 17.02
CA GLN A 6 2.47 -6.59 17.37
C GLN A 6 3.70 -6.39 16.47
N VAL A 7 4.89 -6.38 17.05
CA VAL A 7 6.14 -6.32 16.31
C VAL A 7 6.30 -7.56 15.43
N PHE A 8 6.89 -7.40 14.24
CA PHE A 8 7.14 -8.46 13.25
C PHE A 8 5.87 -9.10 12.64
N SER A 9 4.71 -8.45 12.77
CA SER A 9 3.44 -9.02 12.30
C SER A 9 2.71 -8.15 11.28
N GLY A 10 3.30 -7.02 10.86
CA GLY A 10 2.71 -6.09 9.91
C GLY A 10 3.56 -5.90 8.66
N ASN A 11 3.33 -4.76 7.99
CA ASN A 11 4.13 -4.34 6.85
C ASN A 11 5.22 -3.36 7.32
N PRO A 12 6.51 -3.73 7.27
CA PRO A 12 7.59 -2.91 7.79
C PRO A 12 7.95 -1.77 6.83
N ALA A 13 8.27 -0.59 7.40
CA ALA A 13 8.88 0.52 6.69
C ALA A 13 9.91 1.21 7.59
N ALA A 14 11.01 1.69 7.02
CA ALA A 14 11.91 2.58 7.72
C ALA A 14 11.37 4.02 7.68
N ILE A 15 11.44 4.73 8.80
CA ILE A 15 10.93 6.09 8.93
C ILE A 15 12.07 7.02 9.36
N CYS A 16 12.34 8.03 8.55
CA CYS A 16 13.35 9.05 8.76
C CYS A 16 12.70 10.43 8.88
N ILE A 17 12.61 10.97 10.10
CA ILE A 17 12.18 12.36 10.31
C ILE A 17 13.43 13.22 10.29
N LEU A 18 13.48 14.18 9.39
CA LEU A 18 14.65 15.02 9.10
C LEU A 18 14.34 16.48 9.43
N ASP A 19 15.35 17.23 9.89
CA ASP A 19 15.26 18.68 10.07
C ASP A 19 15.26 19.44 8.72
N GLN A 20 15.93 18.87 7.72
CA GLN A 20 15.98 19.38 6.35
C GLN A 20 16.25 18.25 5.36
N TRP A 21 15.92 18.48 4.08
CA TRP A 21 16.19 17.51 3.03
C TRP A 21 17.68 17.22 2.89
N ILE A 22 18.02 15.94 2.85
CA ILE A 22 19.35 15.43 2.49
C ILE A 22 19.39 15.10 1.00
N PRO A 23 20.59 14.96 0.39
CA PRO A 23 20.70 14.59 -1.02
C PRO A 23 19.95 13.30 -1.34
N GLU A 24 19.28 13.26 -2.49
CA GLU A 24 18.51 12.09 -2.93
C GLU A 24 19.37 10.82 -3.04
N SER A 25 20.62 10.96 -3.48
CA SER A 25 21.58 9.85 -3.50
C SER A 25 21.82 9.25 -2.12
N LEU A 26 21.80 10.05 -1.04
CA LEU A 26 21.94 9.57 0.32
C LEU A 26 20.65 8.88 0.78
N MET A 27 19.47 9.44 0.47
CA MET A 27 18.18 8.78 0.75
C MET A 27 18.12 7.41 0.07
N MET A 28 18.54 7.31 -1.20
CA MET A 28 18.61 6.04 -1.92
C MET A 28 19.57 5.03 -1.26
N SER A 29 20.76 5.49 -0.86
CA SER A 29 21.74 4.60 -0.21
C SER A 29 21.19 4.06 1.12
N MET A 30 20.56 4.89 1.94
CA MET A 30 19.91 4.48 3.19
C MET A 30 18.78 3.48 2.93
N THR A 31 17.96 3.71 1.90
CA THR A 31 16.87 2.81 1.53
C THR A 31 17.39 1.45 1.10
N GLN A 32 18.44 1.41 0.29
CA GLN A 32 19.08 0.17 -0.17
C GLN A 32 19.73 -0.60 0.97
N GLU A 33 20.35 0.09 1.93
CA GLU A 33 20.97 -0.53 3.10
C GLU A 33 19.91 -1.08 4.06
N ASN A 34 18.81 -0.36 4.29
CA ASN A 34 17.67 -0.84 5.09
C ASN A 34 17.03 -2.10 4.48
N ASN A 35 17.03 -2.20 3.16
CA ASN A 35 16.49 -3.34 2.40
C ASN A 35 15.05 -3.73 2.81
N LEU A 36 14.25 -2.74 3.17
CA LEU A 36 12.81 -2.86 3.38
C LEU A 36 12.07 -2.51 2.09
N SER A 37 10.78 -2.84 2.02
CA SER A 37 9.96 -2.47 0.86
C SER A 37 10.03 -0.97 0.59
N GLU A 38 9.89 -0.14 1.64
CA GLU A 38 10.03 1.32 1.56
C GLU A 38 10.75 1.91 2.77
N THR A 39 11.41 3.05 2.49
CA THR A 39 11.88 4.01 3.48
C THR A 39 11.17 5.34 3.24
N ALA A 40 10.50 5.86 4.25
CA ALA A 40 9.85 7.16 4.24
C ALA A 40 10.76 8.23 4.83
N PHE A 41 10.91 9.34 4.13
CA PHE A 41 11.63 10.54 4.60
C PHE A 41 10.64 11.68 4.74
N ALA A 42 10.58 12.30 5.91
CA ALA A 42 9.68 13.40 6.19
C ALA A 42 10.44 14.61 6.74
N VAL A 43 10.08 15.80 6.24
CA VAL A 43 10.59 17.09 6.70
C VAL A 43 9.41 17.95 7.11
N LYS A 44 9.46 18.53 8.31
CA LYS A 44 8.43 19.46 8.78
C LYS A 44 8.60 20.83 8.12
N GLU A 45 7.50 21.37 7.61
CA GLU A 45 7.43 22.72 7.11
C GLU A 45 6.16 23.39 7.65
N GLN A 46 6.32 24.30 8.62
CA GLN A 46 5.21 24.90 9.38
C GLN A 46 4.38 23.83 10.12
N ASP A 47 3.10 23.69 9.76
CA ASP A 47 2.16 22.76 10.40
C ASP A 47 1.89 21.49 9.57
N ILE A 48 2.67 21.26 8.51
CA ILE A 48 2.59 20.08 7.65
C ILE A 48 3.94 19.40 7.55
N TYR A 49 3.94 18.16 7.08
CA TYR A 49 5.15 17.43 6.73
C TYR A 49 5.19 17.20 5.22
N HIS A 50 6.34 17.44 4.60
CA HIS A 50 6.62 16.96 3.25
C HIS A 50 7.11 15.53 3.36
N LEU A 51 6.52 14.61 2.61
CA LEU A 51 6.78 13.17 2.71
C LEU A 51 7.17 12.59 1.35
N ARG A 52 8.24 11.82 1.34
CA ARG A 52 8.75 11.10 0.16
C ARG A 52 9.01 9.65 0.54
N TRP A 53 8.75 8.74 -0.38
CA TRP A 53 8.96 7.30 -0.19
C TRP A 53 9.93 6.76 -1.23
N PHE A 54 10.86 5.95 -0.77
CA PHE A 54 11.86 5.31 -1.61
C PHE A 54 11.80 3.79 -1.41
N THR A 55 11.75 3.07 -2.53
CA THR A 55 12.04 1.64 -2.59
C THR A 55 13.54 1.44 -2.92
N PRO A 56 14.11 0.24 -2.77
CA PRO A 56 15.47 -0.03 -3.27
C PRO A 56 15.66 0.24 -4.77
N GLY A 57 14.57 0.31 -5.54
CA GLY A 57 14.57 0.60 -6.97
C GLY A 57 14.36 2.08 -7.35
N GLY A 58 13.98 2.94 -6.41
CA GLY A 58 13.74 4.36 -6.66
C GLY A 58 12.61 4.95 -5.84
N GLU A 59 12.40 6.27 -6.04
CA GLU A 59 11.30 7.00 -5.42
C GLU A 59 9.95 6.60 -6.03
N ILE A 60 8.92 6.50 -5.20
CA ILE A 60 7.54 6.21 -5.60
C ILE A 60 6.59 7.34 -5.18
N ASP A 61 5.43 7.42 -5.83
CA ASP A 61 4.51 8.55 -5.67
C ASP A 61 3.48 8.35 -4.56
N LEU A 62 3.22 7.11 -4.15
CA LEU A 62 2.24 6.79 -3.12
C LEU A 62 2.63 5.51 -2.37
N CYS A 63 2.58 5.57 -1.03
CA CYS A 63 2.78 4.40 -0.18
C CYS A 63 1.92 4.52 1.10
N GLY A 64 0.91 3.65 1.24
CA GLY A 64 -0.03 3.67 2.36
C GLY A 64 0.61 3.30 3.69
N HIS A 65 1.23 2.11 3.78
CA HIS A 65 1.76 1.61 5.05
C HIS A 65 2.90 2.47 5.61
N ALA A 66 3.80 2.98 4.73
CA ALA A 66 4.88 3.84 5.17
C ALA A 66 4.36 5.24 5.61
N THR A 67 3.27 5.74 5.01
CA THR A 67 2.58 6.95 5.47
C THR A 67 1.98 6.76 6.86
N LEU A 68 1.27 5.65 7.07
CA LEU A 68 0.69 5.30 8.37
C LEU A 68 1.76 5.18 9.45
N ALA A 69 2.85 4.47 9.15
CA ALA A 69 3.98 4.32 10.06
C ALA A 69 4.66 5.68 10.35
N CYS A 70 4.82 6.55 9.34
CA CYS A 70 5.36 7.90 9.51
C CYS A 70 4.46 8.75 10.41
N ALA A 71 3.15 8.71 10.21
CA ALA A 71 2.18 9.42 11.04
C ALA A 71 2.23 8.93 12.49
N TYR A 72 2.30 7.62 12.72
CA TYR A 72 2.47 7.06 14.05
C TYR A 72 3.71 7.60 14.75
N VAL A 73 4.86 7.61 14.05
CA VAL A 73 6.12 8.13 14.61
C VAL A 73 5.99 9.61 14.96
N ILE A 74 5.43 10.43 14.06
CA ILE A 74 5.27 11.86 14.27
C ILE A 74 4.34 12.12 15.47
N LEU A 75 3.13 11.55 15.46
CA LEU A 75 2.13 11.79 16.50
C LEU A 75 2.52 11.19 17.86
N ARG A 76 3.37 10.19 17.88
CA ARG A 76 3.81 9.54 19.12
C ARG A 76 5.03 10.18 19.74
N PHE A 77 5.98 10.67 18.93
CA PHE A 77 7.32 11.04 19.42
C PHE A 77 7.70 12.49 19.13
N TYR A 78 7.08 13.15 18.14
CA TYR A 78 7.41 14.53 17.75
C TYR A 78 6.27 15.49 18.09
N GLU A 79 5.07 15.24 17.63
CA GLU A 79 3.90 16.12 17.79
C GLU A 79 2.87 15.48 18.73
N THR A 80 3.27 15.22 19.96
CA THR A 80 2.45 14.45 20.93
C THR A 80 1.13 15.12 21.32
N GLY A 81 0.96 16.41 21.02
CA GLY A 81 -0.28 17.17 21.23
C GLY A 81 -1.22 17.19 20.04
N TRP A 82 -0.81 16.61 18.89
CA TRP A 82 -1.64 16.58 17.69
C TRP A 82 -2.51 15.32 17.65
N ASP A 83 -3.71 15.47 17.07
CA ASP A 83 -4.62 14.35 16.78
C ASP A 83 -4.57 13.91 15.31
N ARG A 84 -3.89 14.69 14.45
CA ARG A 84 -3.72 14.42 13.02
C ARG A 84 -2.40 14.96 12.51
N VAL A 85 -1.94 14.41 11.39
CA VAL A 85 -0.82 14.94 10.61
C VAL A 85 -1.19 14.97 9.14
N SER A 86 -0.84 16.08 8.47
CA SER A 86 -1.03 16.23 7.04
C SER A 86 0.31 16.18 6.34
N PHE A 87 0.36 15.47 5.23
CA PHE A 87 1.55 15.25 4.41
C PHE A 87 1.35 15.86 3.03
N GLN A 88 2.25 16.72 2.63
CA GLN A 88 2.39 17.11 1.23
C GLN A 88 3.26 16.07 0.52
N THR A 89 2.71 15.44 -0.52
CA THR A 89 3.37 14.38 -1.29
C THR A 89 3.30 14.67 -2.79
N LYS A 90 3.97 13.85 -3.60
CA LYS A 90 3.84 13.90 -5.07
C LYS A 90 2.42 13.60 -5.56
N SER A 91 1.67 12.80 -4.81
CA SER A 91 0.26 12.47 -5.11
C SER A 91 -0.75 13.42 -4.47
N GLY A 92 -0.30 14.56 -3.92
CA GLY A 92 -1.15 15.54 -3.26
C GLY A 92 -1.10 15.44 -1.74
N MET A 93 -2.11 16.01 -1.09
CA MET A 93 -2.21 16.01 0.37
C MET A 93 -2.79 14.68 0.86
N LEU A 94 -2.10 14.08 1.82
CA LEU A 94 -2.59 12.93 2.57
C LEU A 94 -2.76 13.34 4.03
N THR A 95 -3.78 12.84 4.69
CA THR A 95 -4.01 13.13 6.12
C THR A 95 -4.19 11.81 6.87
N VAL A 96 -3.51 11.71 7.99
CA VAL A 96 -3.69 10.62 8.95
C VAL A 96 -4.20 11.21 10.25
N LYS A 97 -5.29 10.67 10.77
CA LYS A 97 -5.95 11.06 12.00
C LYS A 97 -5.84 9.95 13.03
N LYS A 98 -5.59 10.33 14.28
CA LYS A 98 -5.59 9.39 15.39
C LYS A 98 -7.01 9.29 15.97
N GLU A 99 -7.56 8.09 15.98
CA GLU A 99 -8.86 7.75 16.54
C GLU A 99 -8.69 6.71 17.69
N GLY A 100 -8.52 7.21 18.92
CA GLY A 100 -8.22 6.34 20.07
C GLY A 100 -6.89 5.61 19.89
N GLU A 101 -6.95 4.29 19.78
CA GLU A 101 -5.78 3.42 19.52
C GLU A 101 -5.52 3.20 18.03
N PHE A 102 -6.40 3.65 17.15
CA PHE A 102 -6.29 3.48 15.70
C PHE A 102 -5.82 4.74 15.00
N TYR A 103 -5.36 4.55 13.76
CA TYR A 103 -4.99 5.61 12.86
C TYR A 103 -5.79 5.43 11.57
N GLU A 104 -6.50 6.48 11.18
CA GLU A 104 -7.32 6.53 9.99
C GLU A 104 -6.61 7.32 8.90
N MET A 105 -6.55 6.77 7.70
CA MET A 105 -6.07 7.46 6.50
C MET A 105 -7.22 7.61 5.52
N ASP A 106 -7.37 8.81 4.98
CA ASP A 106 -8.30 9.09 3.88
C ASP A 106 -7.52 9.07 2.56
N PHE A 107 -7.90 8.15 1.66
CA PHE A 107 -7.35 8.03 0.33
C PHE A 107 -8.40 8.33 -0.73
N PRO A 108 -8.01 8.94 -1.86
CA PRO A 108 -8.93 9.07 -2.99
C PRO A 108 -9.27 7.68 -3.53
N ALA A 109 -10.57 7.40 -3.70
CA ALA A 109 -11.01 6.19 -4.36
C ALA A 109 -10.70 6.24 -5.86
N TYR A 110 -10.24 5.13 -6.43
CA TYR A 110 -10.06 5.02 -7.88
C TYR A 110 -11.41 4.81 -8.57
N GLU A 111 -11.54 5.39 -9.75
CA GLU A 111 -12.65 5.03 -10.64
C GLU A 111 -12.41 3.62 -11.17
N LEU A 112 -13.35 2.73 -10.93
CA LEU A 112 -13.33 1.37 -11.41
C LEU A 112 -14.37 1.15 -12.51
N ASN A 113 -13.93 0.56 -13.62
CA ASN A 113 -14.79 0.16 -14.72
C ASN A 113 -14.94 -1.36 -14.71
N ARG A 114 -16.16 -1.86 -14.77
CA ARG A 114 -16.40 -3.29 -14.89
C ARG A 114 -15.87 -3.78 -16.23
N VAL A 115 -15.10 -4.88 -16.19
CA VAL A 115 -14.53 -5.52 -17.37
C VAL A 115 -14.99 -6.97 -17.47
N GLU A 116 -14.91 -7.55 -18.66
CA GLU A 116 -15.27 -8.94 -18.86
C GLU A 116 -14.26 -9.87 -18.18
N VAL A 117 -14.74 -10.90 -17.49
CA VAL A 117 -13.89 -11.97 -16.95
C VAL A 117 -13.46 -12.87 -18.09
N THR A 118 -12.33 -12.54 -18.71
CA THR A 118 -11.80 -13.29 -19.85
C THR A 118 -11.19 -14.64 -19.41
N ASN A 119 -10.88 -15.49 -20.37
CA ASN A 119 -10.18 -16.75 -20.09
C ASN A 119 -8.74 -16.50 -19.60
N GLU A 120 -8.10 -15.44 -20.10
CA GLU A 120 -6.76 -15.02 -19.67
C GLU A 120 -6.75 -14.64 -18.19
N ILE A 121 -7.73 -13.85 -17.74
CA ILE A 121 -7.90 -13.50 -16.31
C ILE A 121 -8.12 -14.79 -15.50
N ALA A 122 -9.05 -15.65 -15.90
CA ALA A 122 -9.34 -16.89 -15.17
C ALA A 122 -8.11 -17.81 -15.07
N GLN A 123 -7.30 -17.91 -16.14
CA GLN A 123 -6.07 -18.70 -16.13
C GLN A 123 -4.97 -18.05 -15.29
N ALA A 124 -4.89 -16.73 -15.25
CA ALA A 124 -3.92 -16.01 -14.42
C ALA A 124 -4.22 -16.14 -12.92
N VAL A 125 -5.51 -16.04 -12.56
CA VAL A 125 -5.96 -16.21 -11.16
C VAL A 125 -5.91 -17.68 -10.73
N GLY A 126 -6.10 -18.63 -11.65
CA GLY A 126 -6.25 -20.07 -11.38
C GLY A 126 -7.67 -20.49 -10.97
N ILE A 127 -8.54 -19.52 -10.73
CA ILE A 127 -9.97 -19.65 -10.42
C ILE A 127 -10.71 -18.62 -11.27
N ARG A 128 -11.89 -18.93 -11.80
CA ARG A 128 -12.67 -17.94 -12.55
C ARG A 128 -13.34 -16.95 -11.60
N PRO A 129 -12.98 -15.65 -11.65
CA PRO A 129 -13.65 -14.63 -10.86
C PRO A 129 -15.14 -14.51 -11.22
N VAL A 130 -15.97 -14.09 -10.26
CA VAL A 130 -17.39 -13.76 -10.51
C VAL A 130 -17.54 -12.38 -11.15
N GLU A 131 -16.61 -11.48 -10.86
CA GLU A 131 -16.52 -10.15 -11.43
C GLU A 131 -15.06 -9.73 -11.59
N ALA A 132 -14.82 -8.81 -12.54
CA ALA A 132 -13.54 -8.13 -12.70
C ALA A 132 -13.77 -6.64 -12.94
N TRP A 133 -12.90 -5.82 -12.35
CA TRP A 133 -12.94 -4.36 -12.42
C TRP A 133 -11.55 -3.82 -12.73
N MET A 134 -11.47 -2.78 -13.56
CA MET A 134 -10.23 -2.16 -13.99
C MET A 134 -10.24 -0.68 -13.65
N GLY A 135 -9.23 -0.24 -12.92
CA GLY A 135 -8.83 1.14 -12.73
C GLY A 135 -7.34 1.25 -13.00
N ARG A 136 -6.57 1.74 -12.04
CA ARG A 136 -5.11 1.62 -12.06
C ARG A 136 -4.68 0.15 -11.99
N ASP A 137 -5.37 -0.63 -11.20
CA ASP A 137 -5.13 -2.03 -10.93
C ASP A 137 -6.32 -2.89 -11.39
N LEU A 138 -6.08 -4.17 -11.62
CA LEU A 138 -7.11 -5.16 -11.90
C LEU A 138 -7.63 -5.73 -10.58
N VAL A 139 -8.93 -5.59 -10.32
CA VAL A 139 -9.60 -6.19 -9.16
C VAL A 139 -10.45 -7.37 -9.61
N CYS A 140 -10.17 -8.55 -9.09
CA CYS A 140 -10.91 -9.79 -9.34
C CYS A 140 -11.70 -10.18 -8.09
N VAL A 141 -13.02 -10.19 -8.20
CA VAL A 141 -13.90 -10.63 -7.12
C VAL A 141 -14.12 -12.13 -7.24
N LEU A 142 -13.80 -12.87 -6.18
CA LEU A 142 -14.03 -14.31 -6.08
C LEU A 142 -15.33 -14.59 -5.31
N GLU A 143 -15.81 -15.81 -5.36
CA GLU A 143 -17.11 -16.18 -4.81
C GLU A 143 -17.12 -16.11 -3.28
N ASP A 144 -16.03 -16.52 -2.65
CA ASP A 144 -15.91 -16.56 -1.19
C ASP A 144 -14.49 -16.36 -0.68
N GLU A 145 -14.37 -16.21 0.63
CA GLU A 145 -13.11 -16.05 1.36
C GLU A 145 -12.15 -17.21 1.13
N GLN A 146 -12.65 -18.45 1.04
CA GLN A 146 -11.83 -19.64 0.90
C GLN A 146 -11.09 -19.63 -0.45
N GLN A 147 -11.77 -19.21 -1.51
CA GLN A 147 -11.15 -19.08 -2.83
C GLN A 147 -10.01 -18.03 -2.83
N VAL A 148 -10.16 -16.92 -2.10
CA VAL A 148 -9.09 -15.92 -1.96
C VAL A 148 -7.89 -16.50 -1.21
N LEU A 149 -8.14 -17.21 -0.10
CA LEU A 149 -7.09 -17.82 0.71
C LEU A 149 -6.31 -18.89 -0.05
N GLU A 150 -7.00 -19.73 -0.82
CA GLU A 150 -6.41 -20.86 -1.55
C GLU A 150 -5.88 -20.50 -2.94
N ALA A 151 -6.20 -19.29 -3.44
CA ALA A 151 -5.75 -18.86 -4.77
C ALA A 151 -4.23 -18.95 -4.91
N SER A 152 -3.79 -19.52 -6.04
CA SER A 152 -2.38 -19.62 -6.41
C SER A 152 -2.18 -19.07 -7.83
N PRO A 153 -2.16 -17.73 -8.01
CA PRO A 153 -2.06 -17.12 -9.32
C PRO A 153 -0.77 -17.46 -10.06
N ASP A 154 -0.87 -17.63 -11.38
CA ASP A 154 0.29 -17.70 -12.26
C ASP A 154 0.86 -16.29 -12.48
N LEU A 155 1.94 -15.95 -11.78
CA LEU A 155 2.54 -14.62 -11.82
C LEU A 155 3.05 -14.20 -13.19
N THR A 156 3.43 -15.17 -14.04
CA THR A 156 3.82 -14.89 -15.43
C THR A 156 2.63 -14.41 -16.24
N ARG A 157 1.47 -15.05 -16.05
CA ARG A 157 0.23 -14.63 -16.69
C ARG A 157 -0.29 -13.32 -16.10
N VAL A 158 -0.25 -13.16 -14.77
CA VAL A 158 -0.62 -11.89 -14.11
C VAL A 158 0.20 -10.72 -14.64
N ARG A 159 1.50 -10.90 -14.87
CA ARG A 159 2.37 -9.87 -15.46
C ARG A 159 1.92 -9.43 -16.86
N ALA A 160 1.27 -10.31 -17.61
CA ALA A 160 0.80 -10.05 -18.98
C ALA A 160 -0.60 -9.39 -19.04
N LEU A 161 -1.36 -9.39 -17.94
CA LEU A 161 -2.66 -8.73 -17.88
C LEU A 161 -2.53 -7.21 -17.84
N ASP A 162 -3.60 -6.50 -18.18
CA ASP A 162 -3.70 -5.05 -17.93
C ASP A 162 -3.76 -4.75 -16.43
N GLY A 163 -3.58 -3.47 -16.07
CA GLY A 163 -3.44 -3.02 -14.68
C GLY A 163 -2.00 -3.13 -14.16
N LEU A 164 -1.65 -2.34 -13.14
CA LEU A 164 -0.33 -2.37 -12.52
C LEU A 164 -0.19 -3.53 -11.55
N LEU A 165 -1.17 -3.71 -10.67
CA LEU A 165 -1.32 -4.83 -9.74
C LEU A 165 -2.58 -5.64 -10.09
N MET A 166 -2.66 -6.85 -9.52
CA MET A 166 -3.89 -7.63 -9.48
C MET A 166 -4.30 -7.86 -8.02
N HIS A 167 -5.54 -7.49 -7.69
CA HIS A 167 -6.14 -7.74 -6.39
C HIS A 167 -7.18 -8.84 -6.49
N LEU A 168 -7.11 -9.82 -5.60
CA LEU A 168 -8.18 -10.79 -5.38
C LEU A 168 -8.94 -10.36 -4.14
N THR A 169 -10.26 -10.36 -4.21
CA THR A 169 -11.11 -10.01 -3.06
C THR A 169 -12.39 -10.84 -3.03
N ALA A 170 -12.94 -11.00 -1.85
CA ALA A 170 -14.25 -11.57 -1.61
C ALA A 170 -14.86 -11.01 -0.32
N LYS A 171 -16.15 -11.26 -0.08
CA LYS A 171 -16.78 -10.97 1.20
C LYS A 171 -16.12 -11.80 2.30
N GLY A 172 -15.68 -11.14 3.35
CA GLY A 172 -15.11 -11.81 4.54
C GLY A 172 -16.18 -12.38 5.45
N LYS A 173 -15.79 -13.31 6.32
CA LYS A 173 -16.63 -13.87 7.39
C LYS A 173 -16.51 -13.10 8.70
N ALA A 174 -15.29 -12.74 9.07
CA ALA A 174 -14.97 -11.99 10.29
C ALA A 174 -14.82 -10.47 10.02
N TYR A 175 -14.55 -10.09 8.79
CA TYR A 175 -14.36 -8.71 8.31
C TYR A 175 -15.28 -8.47 7.12
N ASP A 176 -15.43 -7.22 6.69
CA ASP A 176 -16.28 -6.86 5.54
C ASP A 176 -15.77 -7.48 4.24
N CYS A 177 -14.44 -7.52 4.07
CA CYS A 177 -13.79 -8.18 2.94
C CYS A 177 -12.48 -8.86 3.34
N ILE A 178 -12.01 -9.74 2.46
CA ILE A 178 -10.65 -10.27 2.47
C ILE A 178 -10.00 -9.94 1.13
N SER A 179 -8.72 -9.64 1.13
CA SER A 179 -7.98 -9.33 -0.10
C SER A 179 -6.57 -9.90 -0.10
N ARG A 180 -6.06 -10.17 -1.31
CA ARG A 180 -4.65 -10.47 -1.58
C ARG A 180 -4.21 -9.70 -2.82
N SER A 181 -2.98 -9.20 -2.81
CA SER A 181 -2.45 -8.29 -3.83
C SER A 181 -1.17 -8.83 -4.45
N PHE A 182 -1.13 -8.89 -5.77
CA PHE A 182 -0.03 -9.44 -6.55
C PHE A 182 0.54 -8.37 -7.47
N ALA A 183 1.84 -8.11 -7.38
CA ALA A 183 2.53 -7.03 -8.10
C ALA A 183 3.76 -7.52 -8.89
N PRO A 184 3.65 -8.58 -9.74
CA PRO A 184 4.81 -9.13 -10.44
C PRO A 184 5.45 -8.15 -11.43
N LYS A 185 4.73 -7.14 -11.92
CA LYS A 185 5.28 -6.06 -12.75
C LYS A 185 6.26 -5.18 -11.98
N LEU A 186 6.10 -5.07 -10.66
CA LEU A 186 6.98 -4.35 -9.75
C LEU A 186 8.03 -5.25 -9.09
N ASN A 187 8.18 -6.50 -9.56
CA ASN A 187 9.04 -7.55 -9.00
C ASN A 187 8.68 -7.94 -7.55
N VAL A 188 7.44 -7.69 -7.15
CA VAL A 188 6.86 -8.15 -5.89
C VAL A 188 5.91 -9.31 -6.18
N THR A 189 6.16 -10.47 -5.59
CA THR A 189 5.32 -11.66 -5.77
C THR A 189 3.93 -11.43 -5.22
N GLU A 190 3.86 -11.06 -3.96
CA GLU A 190 2.62 -10.73 -3.25
C GLU A 190 2.94 -9.63 -2.22
N ASP A 191 2.11 -8.60 -2.15
CA ASP A 191 2.19 -7.55 -1.13
C ASP A 191 1.33 -7.98 0.06
N PRO A 192 1.91 -8.17 1.25
CA PRO A 192 1.17 -8.65 2.41
C PRO A 192 0.05 -7.70 2.86
N VAL A 193 0.19 -6.40 2.62
CA VAL A 193 -0.86 -5.40 2.88
C VAL A 193 -0.72 -4.25 1.88
N CYS A 194 -1.56 -4.25 0.87
CA CYS A 194 -1.53 -3.27 -0.22
C CYS A 194 -2.58 -2.17 0.00
N GLY A 195 -2.14 -0.96 0.34
CA GLY A 195 -3.04 0.18 0.55
C GLY A 195 -3.86 0.54 -0.70
N SER A 196 -3.24 0.51 -1.88
CA SER A 196 -3.93 0.84 -3.14
C SER A 196 -5.03 -0.15 -3.53
N GLY A 197 -5.01 -1.37 -2.99
CA GLY A 197 -6.08 -2.34 -3.20
C GLY A 197 -7.38 -1.98 -2.48
N HIS A 198 -7.36 -0.95 -1.64
CA HIS A 198 -8.50 -0.45 -0.87
C HIS A 198 -8.88 1.00 -1.23
N CYS A 199 -8.33 1.56 -2.33
CA CYS A 199 -8.64 2.89 -2.87
C CYS A 199 -9.66 2.84 -4.07
#